data_6cb0ac1da18bfbd9fafd565d110c15b6
#
_entry.id   6cb0ac1da18bfbd9fafd565d110c15b6
#
_cell.length_a   1.000
_cell.length_b   1.000
_cell.length_c   1.000
_cell.angle_alpha   90.00
_cell.angle_beta   90.00
_cell.angle_gamma   90.00
#
_symmetry.space_group_name_H-M   'P 1'
#
loop_
_entity.id
_entity.type
_entity.pdbx_description
1 polymer ?
#
loop_
_entity_poly.entity_id
_entity_poly.type
_entity_poly.pdbx_seq_one_letter_code
_entity_poly.pdbx_strand_id
1 'polypeptide(L)'
;HQLHRRQRQMCIRDSMYNVVLNNDDYTPMDFVIEILERFFSMDIDKATQVMLKVHYEGKAICGTFTAEVAETKVAQVTMYSQENEHPLLCTMEQA
;
A
#
# COMPACT_ATOMS: atom_id res chain seq x y z
N HIS A 1 -29.70 -4.74 15.40
CA HIS A 1 -29.11 -4.63 15.00
C HIS A 1 -28.93 -4.73 14.83
N GLN A 2 -28.83 -4.73 14.66
CA GLN A 2 -28.14 -4.80 14.27
C GLN A 2 -27.69 -4.87 13.92
N LEU A 3 -27.85 -5.35 14.06
CA LEU A 3 -27.06 -5.37 13.78
C LEU A 3 -26.91 -5.41 13.34
N HIS A 4 -27.18 -5.41 13.46
CA HIS A 4 -26.48 -5.45 12.93
C HIS A 4 -26.06 -5.47 12.75
N ARG A 5 -25.79 -5.82 12.72
CA ARG A 5 -25.06 -5.70 12.58
C ARG A 5 -24.64 -5.93 12.47
N ARG A 6 -24.61 -6.34 12.57
CA ARG A 6 -23.89 -6.47 12.56
C ARG A 6 -23.53 -6.66 12.17
N GLN A 7 -23.68 -7.13 12.20
CA GLN A 7 -22.98 -7.21 11.99
C GLN A 7 -22.60 -7.21 11.62
N ARG A 8 -22.57 -7.45 11.83
CA ARG A 8 -21.99 -7.50 11.48
C ARG A 8 -21.44 -7.35 11.51
N GLN A 9 -21.23 -7.51 11.83
CA GLN A 9 -20.47 -7.57 11.79
C GLN A 9 -19.89 -7.84 11.59
N MET A 10 -19.50 -8.26 11.87
CA MET A 10 -18.85 -8.75 11.57
C MET A 10 -17.96 -9.04 10.83
N CYS A 11 -17.80 -9.52 10.53
CA CYS A 11 -16.82 -10.00 9.55
C CYS A 11 -15.98 -8.91 8.91
N ILE A 12 -16.38 -7.73 9.00
CA ILE A 12 -15.61 -6.58 8.54
C ILE A 12 -14.24 -6.55 9.21
N ARG A 13 -14.19 -6.85 10.47
CA ARG A 13 -12.91 -6.84 11.18
C ARG A 13 -11.97 -7.94 10.70
N ASP A 14 -12.54 -8.95 10.03
CA ASP A 14 -11.74 -10.03 9.47
C ASP A 14 -11.21 -9.68 8.08
N SER A 15 -11.64 -8.55 7.54
CA SER A 15 -11.27 -8.13 6.19
C SER A 15 -10.11 -7.14 6.26
N MET A 16 -8.97 -7.66 6.64
CA MET A 16 -7.72 -6.88 6.58
C MET A 16 -7.04 -7.12 5.26
N TYR A 17 -6.41 -6.08 4.75
CA TYR A 17 -5.76 -6.14 3.45
C TYR A 17 -4.34 -5.61 3.52
N ASN A 18 -3.45 -6.26 2.82
CA ASN A 18 -2.08 -5.80 2.66
C ASN A 18 -2.02 -4.88 1.45
N VAL A 19 -1.42 -3.71 1.64
CA VAL A 19 -1.13 -2.81 0.52
C VAL A 19 0.25 -3.16 0.03
N VAL A 20 0.37 -3.44 -1.28
CA VAL A 20 1.57 -4.00 -1.90
C VAL A 20 2.05 -3.06 -2.99
N LEU A 21 3.35 -2.76 -2.97
CA LEU A 21 4.01 -2.07 -4.08
C LEU A 21 4.69 -3.11 -4.97
N ASN A 22 4.52 -2.94 -6.27
CA ASN A 22 5.07 -3.87 -7.26
C ASN A 22 6.17 -3.17 -8.03
N ASN A 23 7.25 -3.88 -8.30
CA ASN A 23 8.39 -3.34 -9.04
C ASN A 23 8.04 -3.06 -10.48
N ASP A 24 8.64 -2.02 -11.03
CA ASP A 24 8.60 -1.75 -12.47
C ASP A 24 9.95 -1.13 -12.87
N ASP A 25 10.21 -1.11 -14.17
CA ASP A 25 11.53 -0.70 -14.67
C ASP A 25 11.69 0.80 -14.84
N TYR A 26 10.62 1.57 -14.62
CA TYR A 26 10.62 2.99 -14.95
C TYR A 26 10.53 3.92 -13.75
N THR A 27 10.02 3.43 -12.63
CA THR A 27 9.87 4.27 -11.43
C THR A 27 11.20 4.35 -10.69
N PRO A 28 11.70 5.57 -10.42
CA PRO A 28 12.97 5.70 -9.69
C PRO A 28 12.87 5.18 -8.27
N MET A 29 13.97 4.66 -7.75
CA MET A 29 14.02 4.14 -6.38
C MET A 29 13.73 5.22 -5.34
N ASP A 30 14.22 6.44 -5.56
CA ASP A 30 13.98 7.53 -4.63
C ASP A 30 12.51 7.93 -4.60
N PHE A 31 11.78 7.76 -5.71
CA PHE A 31 10.34 7.99 -5.73
C PHE A 31 9.62 6.94 -4.87
N VAL A 32 10.04 5.69 -4.93
CA VAL A 32 9.47 4.63 -4.09
C VAL A 32 9.69 4.95 -2.61
N ILE A 33 10.89 5.41 -2.24
CA ILE A 33 11.18 5.81 -0.87
C ILE A 33 10.28 6.97 -0.45
N GLU A 34 10.07 7.93 -1.32
CA GLU A 34 9.19 9.07 -1.04
C GLU A 34 7.76 8.61 -0.76
N ILE A 35 7.24 7.69 -1.57
CA ILE A 35 5.91 7.12 -1.38
C ILE A 35 5.79 6.47 -0.01
N LEU A 36 6.79 5.69 0.37
CA LEU A 36 6.78 4.97 1.64
C LEU A 36 6.84 5.92 2.82
N GLU A 37 7.63 6.97 2.73
CA GLU A 37 7.69 7.97 3.78
C GLU A 37 6.40 8.78 3.87
N ARG A 38 5.84 9.16 2.72
CA ARG A 38 4.71 10.09 2.66
C ARG A 38 3.39 9.42 3.01
N PHE A 39 3.14 8.23 2.48
CA PHE A 39 1.83 7.59 2.60
C PHE A 39 1.80 6.46 3.63
N PHE A 40 2.94 5.97 4.05
CA PHE A 40 3.02 4.85 5.00
C PHE A 40 3.77 5.21 6.27
N SER A 41 4.15 6.47 6.41
CA SER A 41 4.78 7.00 7.64
C SER A 41 6.03 6.24 8.07
N MET A 42 6.78 5.75 7.11
CA MET A 42 8.03 5.05 7.39
C MET A 42 9.16 6.07 7.54
N ASP A 43 10.14 5.75 8.38
CA ASP A 43 11.38 6.53 8.40
C ASP A 43 12.24 6.12 7.20
N ILE A 44 13.31 6.87 6.97
CA ILE A 44 14.16 6.65 5.80
C ILE A 44 14.78 5.25 5.78
N ASP A 45 15.15 4.73 6.95
CA ASP A 45 15.78 3.41 7.03
C ASP A 45 14.78 2.32 6.65
N LYS A 46 13.57 2.38 7.20
CA LYS A 46 12.53 1.40 6.88
C LYS A 46 12.11 1.52 5.42
N ALA A 47 11.91 2.76 4.94
CA ALA A 47 11.52 2.99 3.56
C ALA A 47 12.55 2.44 2.59
N THR A 48 13.84 2.62 2.90
CA THR A 48 14.92 2.09 2.07
C THR A 48 14.89 0.57 2.03
N GLN A 49 14.67 -0.07 3.18
CA GLN A 49 14.58 -1.53 3.23
C GLN A 49 13.42 -2.07 2.40
N VAL A 50 12.26 -1.43 2.51
CA VAL A 50 11.08 -1.86 1.74
C VAL A 50 11.31 -1.62 0.26
N MET A 51 11.91 -0.48 -0.11
CA MET A 51 12.23 -0.19 -1.51
C MET A 51 13.14 -1.26 -2.09
N LEU A 52 14.18 -1.66 -1.34
CA LEU A 52 15.09 -2.71 -1.81
C LEU A 52 14.36 -4.04 -1.97
N LYS A 53 13.43 -4.34 -1.07
CA LYS A 53 12.65 -5.56 -1.18
C LYS A 53 11.78 -5.54 -2.44
N VAL A 54 11.14 -4.40 -2.75
CA VAL A 54 10.38 -4.25 -3.99
C VAL A 54 11.29 -4.50 -5.19
N HIS A 55 12.48 -3.91 -5.17
CA HIS A 55 13.40 -4.00 -6.29
C HIS A 55 13.92 -5.43 -6.52
N TYR A 56 14.29 -6.12 -5.45
CA TYR A 56 14.93 -7.43 -5.57
C TYR A 56 13.94 -8.59 -5.58
N GLU A 57 12.80 -8.46 -4.92
CA GLU A 57 11.82 -9.55 -4.82
C GLU A 57 10.61 -9.35 -5.73
N GLY A 58 10.51 -8.20 -6.35
CA GLY A 58 9.42 -7.89 -7.28
C GLY A 58 8.22 -7.22 -6.64
N LYS A 59 8.02 -7.37 -5.34
CA LYS A 59 6.96 -6.68 -4.62
C LYS A 59 7.24 -6.73 -3.11
N ALA A 60 6.58 -5.85 -2.37
CA ALA A 60 6.67 -5.85 -0.92
C ALA A 60 5.38 -5.31 -0.32
N ILE A 61 5.05 -5.82 0.86
CA ILE A 61 3.91 -5.33 1.63
C ILE A 61 4.35 -4.08 2.37
N CYS A 62 3.57 -3.00 2.20
CA CYS A 62 3.87 -1.72 2.82
C CYS A 62 3.13 -1.53 4.14
N GLY A 63 2.04 -2.25 4.33
CA GLY A 63 1.27 -2.19 5.56
C GLY A 63 -0.01 -2.99 5.43
N THR A 64 -0.66 -3.23 6.56
CA THR A 64 -1.92 -3.99 6.62
C THR A 64 -2.99 -3.09 7.23
N PHE A 65 -4.10 -2.97 6.54
CA PHE A 65 -5.15 -2.02 6.89
C PHE A 65 -6.52 -2.64 6.69
N THR A 66 -7.55 -1.99 7.22
CA THR A 66 -8.92 -2.36 6.87
C THR A 66 -9.13 -2.13 5.37
N ALA A 67 -10.16 -2.75 4.79
CA ALA A 67 -10.44 -2.63 3.37
C ALA A 67 -10.56 -1.17 2.94
N GLU A 68 -11.28 -0.37 3.73
CA GLU A 68 -11.51 1.04 3.40
C GLU A 68 -10.21 1.85 3.40
N VAL A 69 -9.38 1.66 4.42
CA VAL A 69 -8.10 2.37 4.52
C VAL A 69 -7.15 1.89 3.42
N ALA A 70 -7.13 0.58 3.15
CA ALA A 70 -6.26 0.03 2.10
C ALA A 70 -6.63 0.61 0.73
N GLU A 71 -7.93 0.69 0.42
CA GLU A 71 -8.38 1.28 -0.84
C GLU A 71 -7.93 2.74 -0.95
N THR A 72 -8.03 3.48 0.14
CA THR A 72 -7.60 4.88 0.17
C THR A 72 -6.10 4.99 -0.08
N LYS A 73 -5.31 4.13 0.55
CA LYS A 73 -3.85 4.14 0.33
C LYS A 73 -3.51 3.83 -1.11
N VAL A 74 -4.13 2.81 -1.68
CA VAL A 74 -3.90 2.44 -3.09
C VAL A 74 -4.26 3.61 -4.01
N ALA A 75 -5.40 4.24 -3.78
CA ALA A 75 -5.83 5.38 -4.60
C ALA A 75 -4.86 6.55 -4.50
N GLN A 76 -4.41 6.87 -3.29
CA GLN A 76 -3.47 7.98 -3.06
C GLN A 76 -2.13 7.73 -3.76
N VAL A 77 -1.60 6.52 -3.61
CA VAL A 77 -0.31 6.17 -4.21
C VAL A 77 -0.42 6.18 -5.74
N THR A 78 -1.50 5.60 -6.27
CA THR A 78 -1.71 5.53 -7.71
C THR A 78 -1.83 6.94 -8.30
N MET A 79 -2.63 7.80 -7.68
CA MET A 79 -2.81 9.16 -8.16
C MET A 79 -1.51 9.96 -8.13
N TYR A 80 -0.79 9.87 -7.03
CA TYR A 80 0.49 10.59 -6.90
C TYR A 80 1.51 10.10 -7.91
N SER A 81 1.55 8.78 -8.15
CA SER A 81 2.45 8.21 -9.15
C SER A 81 2.10 8.70 -10.55
N GLN A 82 0.82 8.74 -10.89
CA GLN A 82 0.37 9.23 -12.19
C GLN A 82 0.67 10.72 -12.36
N GLU A 83 0.49 11.51 -11.32
CA GLU A 83 0.81 12.93 -11.37
C GLU A 83 2.29 13.19 -11.62
N ASN A 84 3.13 12.28 -11.19
CA ASN A 84 4.58 12.37 -11.39
C ASN A 84 5.05 11.55 -12.59
N GLU A 85 4.11 11.02 -13.37
CA GLU A 85 4.38 10.27 -14.59
C GLU A 85 5.21 9.00 -14.37
N HIS A 86 4.98 8.35 -13.23
CA HIS A 86 5.63 7.07 -12.92
C HIS A 86 4.60 5.95 -12.96
N PRO A 87 4.92 4.81 -13.58
CA PRO A 87 3.98 3.69 -13.71
C PRO A 87 3.99 2.75 -12.49
N LEU A 88 4.29 3.26 -11.31
CA LEU A 88 4.34 2.45 -10.10
C LEU A 88 2.97 1.83 -9.83
N LEU A 89 2.95 0.52 -9.67
CA LEU A 89 1.71 -0.22 -9.42
C LEU A 89 1.57 -0.51 -7.93
N CYS A 90 0.47 -0.04 -7.37
CA CYS A 90 0.11 -0.30 -5.98
C CYS A 90 -1.20 -1.08 -5.96
N THR A 91 -1.20 -2.20 -5.27
CA THR A 91 -2.37 -3.07 -5.20
C THR A 91 -2.68 -3.42 -3.76
N MET A 92 -3.82 -4.07 -3.53
CA MET A 92 -4.15 -4.59 -2.22
C MET A 92 -4.52 -6.06 -2.34
N GLU A 93 -4.15 -6.84 -1.33
CA GLU A 93 -4.43 -8.27 -1.27
C GLU A 93 -5.02 -8.58 0.09
N GLN A 94 -5.92 -9.54 0.15
CA GLN A 94 -6.47 -9.96 1.43
C GLN A 94 -5.35 -10.55 2.30
N ALA A 95 -5.29 -10.08 3.52
CA ALA A 95 -4.24 -10.51 4.43
C ALA A 95 -4.46 -11.95 4.94
#